data_483b0747ea76397cfb73b05b6f4a06fe
#
_entry.id   483b0747ea76397cfb73b05b6f4a06fe
#
_cell.length_a   1.000
_cell.length_b   1.000
_cell.length_c   1.000
_cell.angle_alpha   90.00
_cell.angle_beta   90.00
_cell.angle_gamma   90.00
#
_symmetry.space_group_name_H-M   'P 1'
#
loop_
_entity.id
_entity.type
_entity.pdbx_description
1 polymer ?
#
loop_
_entity_poly.entity_id
_entity_poly.type
_entity_poly.pdbx_seq_one_letter_code
_entity_poly.pdbx_strand_id
1 'polypeptide(L)'
;MIDYTESLAGIEPGHLVGFFAGWPHPPSPETHLRLLSGSDHVVLAIDLKSGQVVGFVTALTDGVLSSFIPLLEVLPAYQGRGIGRALMTRMLDRLGHLPNVDLLCDPDVVPFYERLGMRPCGGMVLRGPLA
;
A
#
# COMPACT_ATOMS: atom_id res chain seq x y z
N MET A 1 -12.30 -5.57 -14.91
CA MET A 1 -12.72 -4.41 -14.11
C MET A 1 -12.07 -4.46 -12.75
N ILE A 2 -11.55 -3.34 -12.30
CA ILE A 2 -10.91 -3.22 -10.99
C ILE A 2 -11.84 -2.47 -10.05
N ASP A 3 -12.12 -3.05 -8.89
CA ASP A 3 -12.87 -2.41 -7.83
C ASP A 3 -11.92 -2.05 -6.68
N TYR A 4 -12.28 -1.03 -5.91
CA TYR A 4 -11.48 -0.56 -4.77
C TYR A 4 -12.31 -0.63 -3.50
N THR A 5 -11.71 -1.13 -2.43
CA THR A 5 -12.40 -1.25 -1.14
C THR A 5 -11.46 -0.93 0.01
N GLU A 6 -12.01 -0.37 1.08
CA GLU A 6 -11.31 -0.16 2.34
C GLU A 6 -11.64 -1.25 3.35
N SER A 7 -12.51 -2.20 2.98
CA SER A 7 -12.93 -3.28 3.86
C SER A 7 -12.13 -4.55 3.59
N LEU A 8 -11.75 -5.25 4.66
CA LEU A 8 -11.13 -6.56 4.58
C LEU A 8 -12.17 -7.70 4.67
N ALA A 9 -13.46 -7.38 4.75
CA ALA A 9 -14.51 -8.39 4.86
C ALA A 9 -14.45 -9.34 3.66
N GLY A 10 -14.41 -10.65 3.95
CA GLY A 10 -14.35 -11.68 2.93
C GLY A 10 -12.99 -11.90 2.30
N ILE A 11 -11.97 -11.14 2.71
CA ILE A 11 -10.60 -11.32 2.19
C ILE A 11 -9.92 -12.45 2.97
N GLU A 12 -9.43 -13.43 2.23
CA GLU A 12 -8.72 -14.59 2.76
C GLU A 12 -7.31 -14.64 2.19
N PRO A 13 -6.37 -15.38 2.81
CA PRO A 13 -5.00 -15.48 2.30
C PRO A 13 -4.89 -15.86 0.84
N GLY A 14 -5.77 -16.73 0.35
CA GLY A 14 -5.79 -17.12 -1.07
C GLY A 14 -6.06 -15.98 -2.04
N HIS A 15 -6.62 -14.86 -1.59
CA HIS A 15 -6.83 -13.67 -2.41
C HIS A 15 -5.57 -12.77 -2.48
N LEU A 16 -4.52 -13.10 -1.72
CA LEU A 16 -3.33 -12.25 -1.54
C LEU A 16 -2.06 -12.88 -2.11
N VAL A 17 -2.18 -13.72 -3.11
CA VAL A 17 -1.03 -14.43 -3.70
C VAL A 17 -0.27 -13.50 -4.65
N GLY A 18 1.07 -13.59 -4.63
CA GLY A 18 1.94 -12.92 -5.61
C GLY A 18 2.55 -11.61 -5.17
N PHE A 19 2.23 -11.12 -3.99
CA PHE A 19 2.78 -9.88 -3.46
C PHE A 19 4.19 -10.05 -2.89
N PHE A 20 4.87 -8.91 -2.65
CA PHE A 20 6.24 -8.82 -2.16
C PHE A 20 7.23 -9.42 -3.16
N ALA A 21 6.96 -9.17 -4.45
CA ALA A 21 7.81 -9.62 -5.55
C ALA A 21 9.22 -9.05 -5.40
N GLY A 22 10.24 -9.91 -5.51
CA GLY A 22 11.63 -9.51 -5.41
C GLY A 22 12.17 -9.38 -3.99
N TRP A 23 11.34 -9.57 -2.97
CA TRP A 23 11.82 -9.56 -1.58
C TRP A 23 12.59 -10.86 -1.28
N PRO A 24 13.74 -10.79 -0.57
CA PRO A 24 14.48 -12.00 -0.20
C PRO A 24 13.69 -12.94 0.70
N HIS A 25 12.88 -12.39 1.61
CA HIS A 25 12.06 -13.15 2.55
C HIS A 25 10.63 -12.60 2.51
N PRO A 26 9.86 -12.91 1.45
CA PRO A 26 8.53 -12.34 1.31
C PRO A 26 7.60 -12.84 2.40
N PRO A 27 6.80 -11.95 3.01
CA PRO A 27 5.73 -12.39 3.90
C PRO A 27 4.78 -13.36 3.19
N SER A 28 4.31 -14.37 3.92
CA SER A 28 3.29 -15.28 3.40
C SER A 28 1.96 -14.55 3.21
N PRO A 29 1.03 -15.10 2.41
CA PRO A 29 -0.32 -14.53 2.34
C PRO A 29 -1.02 -14.41 3.69
N GLU A 30 -0.79 -15.36 4.60
CA GLU A 30 -1.33 -15.31 5.97
C GLU A 30 -0.75 -14.13 6.75
N THR A 31 0.55 -13.91 6.66
CA THR A 31 1.22 -12.75 7.29
C THR A 31 0.76 -11.45 6.63
N HIS A 32 0.58 -11.45 5.31
CA HIS A 32 0.05 -10.30 4.60
C HIS A 32 -1.33 -9.90 5.14
N LEU A 33 -2.22 -10.87 5.32
CA LEU A 33 -3.54 -10.57 5.90
C LEU A 33 -3.42 -10.01 7.31
N ARG A 34 -2.49 -10.51 8.12
CA ARG A 34 -2.24 -9.97 9.47
C ARG A 34 -1.78 -8.53 9.43
N LEU A 35 -0.85 -8.16 8.54
CA LEU A 35 -0.41 -6.77 8.46
C LEU A 35 -1.51 -5.83 7.93
N LEU A 36 -2.35 -6.31 7.03
CA LEU A 36 -3.52 -5.55 6.58
C LEU A 36 -4.47 -5.29 7.75
N SER A 37 -4.77 -6.34 8.52
CA SER A 37 -5.67 -6.25 9.69
C SER A 37 -5.11 -5.35 10.79
N GLY A 38 -3.79 -5.28 10.93
CA GLY A 38 -3.12 -4.44 11.92
C GLY A 38 -2.91 -2.99 11.48
N SER A 39 -3.20 -2.66 10.25
CA SER A 39 -3.05 -1.29 9.73
C SER A 39 -4.27 -0.44 10.07
N ASP A 40 -4.05 0.86 10.31
CA ASP A 40 -5.14 1.77 10.64
C ASP A 40 -6.03 2.04 9.44
N HIS A 41 -5.46 2.12 8.24
CA HIS A 41 -6.19 2.25 6.99
C HIS A 41 -5.61 1.32 5.95
N VAL A 42 -6.49 0.77 5.11
CA VAL A 42 -6.13 -0.09 3.99
C VAL A 42 -7.00 0.28 2.80
N VAL A 43 -6.42 0.30 1.61
CA VAL A 43 -7.20 0.30 0.37
C VAL A 43 -6.72 -0.88 -0.47
N LEU A 44 -7.66 -1.67 -0.96
CA LEU A 44 -7.40 -2.81 -1.83
C LEU A 44 -7.94 -2.55 -3.22
N ALA A 45 -7.20 -3.00 -4.23
CA ALA A 45 -7.66 -3.09 -5.61
C ALA A 45 -7.96 -4.57 -5.91
N ILE A 46 -9.16 -4.85 -6.38
CA ILE A 46 -9.62 -6.22 -6.62
C ILE A 46 -10.01 -6.37 -8.09
N ASP A 47 -9.50 -7.41 -8.73
CA ASP A 47 -9.96 -7.80 -10.06
C ASP A 47 -11.27 -8.57 -9.91
N LEU A 48 -12.37 -7.99 -10.35
CA LEU A 48 -13.69 -8.58 -10.19
C LEU A 48 -13.89 -9.87 -10.99
N LYS A 49 -13.06 -10.12 -12.01
CA LYS A 49 -13.14 -11.36 -12.77
C LYS A 49 -12.62 -12.55 -11.99
N SER A 50 -11.57 -12.36 -11.21
CA SER A 50 -10.91 -13.45 -10.47
C SER A 50 -11.20 -13.42 -8.98
N GLY A 51 -11.60 -12.26 -8.43
CA GLY A 51 -11.71 -12.05 -6.99
C GLY A 51 -10.38 -11.82 -6.31
N GLN A 52 -9.27 -11.79 -7.07
CA GLN A 52 -7.93 -11.60 -6.51
C GLN A 52 -7.68 -10.14 -6.17
N VAL A 53 -6.99 -9.92 -5.05
CA VAL A 53 -6.41 -8.61 -4.73
C VAL A 53 -5.20 -8.43 -5.65
N VAL A 54 -5.18 -7.34 -6.39
CA VAL A 54 -4.13 -7.05 -7.38
C VAL A 54 -3.29 -5.83 -7.02
N GLY A 55 -3.68 -5.13 -5.98
CA GLY A 55 -2.92 -4.01 -5.43
C GLY A 55 -3.41 -3.66 -4.04
N PHE A 56 -2.54 -3.03 -3.25
CA PHE A 56 -2.93 -2.58 -1.91
C PHE A 56 -2.04 -1.42 -1.46
N VAL A 57 -2.56 -0.66 -0.52
CA VAL A 57 -1.81 0.38 0.20
C VAL A 57 -2.25 0.35 1.65
N THR A 58 -1.30 0.56 2.57
CA THR A 58 -1.57 0.60 4.01
C THR A 58 -1.12 1.92 4.61
N ALA A 59 -1.73 2.29 5.73
CA ALA A 59 -1.28 3.45 6.51
C ALA A 59 -1.38 3.16 8.00
N LEU A 60 -0.42 3.73 8.74
CA LEU A 60 -0.37 3.75 10.19
C LEU A 60 -0.50 5.20 10.64
N THR A 61 -1.32 5.48 11.64
CA THR A 61 -1.57 6.86 12.05
C THR A 61 -2.04 6.94 13.50
N ASP A 62 -1.71 8.08 14.14
CA ASP A 62 -2.31 8.41 15.43
C ASP A 62 -3.68 9.07 15.28
N GLY A 63 -4.08 9.40 14.06
CA GLY A 63 -5.35 10.06 13.79
C GLY A 63 -5.38 11.54 14.11
N VAL A 64 -4.27 12.12 14.54
CA VAL A 64 -4.20 13.50 15.03
C VAL A 64 -3.15 14.32 14.28
N LEU A 65 -1.90 13.86 14.23
CA LEU A 65 -0.78 14.61 13.70
C LEU A 65 -0.09 13.93 12.54
N SER A 66 0.23 12.65 12.69
CA SER A 66 1.14 11.95 11.80
C SER A 66 0.54 10.70 11.20
N SER A 67 0.96 10.39 9.99
CA SER A 67 0.66 9.12 9.33
C SER A 67 1.85 8.68 8.51
N PHE A 68 1.99 7.37 8.36
CA PHE A 68 3.05 6.76 7.57
C PHE A 68 2.45 5.71 6.65
N ILE A 69 2.87 5.72 5.39
CA ILE A 69 2.45 4.74 4.39
C ILE A 69 3.61 3.78 4.16
N PRO A 70 3.64 2.61 4.86
CA PRO A 70 4.77 1.69 4.74
C PRO A 70 4.77 0.87 3.45
N LEU A 71 3.60 0.60 2.88
CA LEU A 71 3.47 -0.34 1.76
C LEU A 71 2.49 0.18 0.73
N LEU A 72 2.93 0.13 -0.52
CA LEU A 72 2.10 0.28 -1.71
C LEU A 72 2.64 -0.71 -2.73
N GLU A 73 1.80 -1.62 -3.20
CA GLU A 73 2.22 -2.57 -4.22
C GLU A 73 1.08 -2.89 -5.18
N VAL A 74 1.43 -3.04 -6.45
CA VAL A 74 0.53 -3.53 -7.50
C VAL A 74 1.22 -4.75 -8.11
N LEU A 75 0.48 -5.84 -8.31
CA LEU A 75 1.02 -7.05 -8.94
C LEU A 75 1.62 -6.72 -10.30
N PRO A 76 2.76 -7.34 -10.67
CA PRO A 76 3.46 -7.01 -11.92
C PRO A 76 2.56 -7.02 -13.15
N ALA A 77 1.66 -8.00 -13.26
CA ALA A 77 0.77 -8.11 -14.42
C ALA A 77 -0.26 -6.98 -14.52
N TYR A 78 -0.44 -6.21 -13.45
CA TYR A 78 -1.44 -5.13 -13.39
C TYR A 78 -0.81 -3.74 -13.34
N GLN A 79 0.50 -3.65 -13.39
CA GLN A 79 1.20 -2.36 -13.42
C GLN A 79 0.98 -1.63 -14.74
N GLY A 80 1.13 -0.30 -14.72
CA GLY A 80 0.95 0.53 -15.90
C GLY A 80 -0.50 0.82 -16.26
N ARG A 81 -1.45 0.54 -15.36
CA ARG A 81 -2.89 0.74 -15.60
C ARG A 81 -3.52 1.78 -14.68
N GLY A 82 -2.71 2.52 -13.93
CA GLY A 82 -3.20 3.55 -13.03
C GLY A 82 -3.70 3.04 -11.68
N ILE A 83 -3.51 1.77 -11.35
CA ILE A 83 -3.99 1.18 -10.09
C ILE A 83 -3.25 1.78 -8.89
N GLY A 84 -1.92 1.90 -8.97
CA GLY A 84 -1.13 2.50 -7.90
C GLY A 84 -1.55 3.93 -7.60
N ARG A 85 -1.80 4.72 -8.66
CA ARG A 85 -2.30 6.09 -8.51
C ARG A 85 -3.67 6.12 -7.84
N ALA A 86 -4.58 5.24 -8.26
CA ALA A 86 -5.91 5.16 -7.67
C ALA A 86 -5.88 4.78 -6.20
N LEU A 87 -5.03 3.81 -5.84
CA LEU A 87 -4.83 3.40 -4.44
C LEU A 87 -4.32 4.57 -3.59
N MET A 88 -3.27 5.26 -4.06
CA MET A 88 -2.70 6.39 -3.32
C MET A 88 -3.67 7.56 -3.23
N THR A 89 -4.40 7.87 -4.29
CA THR A 89 -5.38 8.95 -4.27
C THR A 89 -6.44 8.69 -3.20
N ARG A 90 -6.96 7.47 -3.13
CA ARG A 90 -7.93 7.09 -2.11
C ARG A 90 -7.34 7.16 -0.70
N MET A 91 -6.11 6.69 -0.53
CA MET A 91 -5.46 6.76 0.79
C MET A 91 -5.20 8.20 1.21
N LEU A 92 -4.71 9.04 0.31
CA LEU A 92 -4.45 10.44 0.62
C LEU A 92 -5.76 11.21 0.95
N ASP A 93 -6.87 10.84 0.32
CA ASP A 93 -8.18 11.40 0.68
C ASP A 93 -8.55 11.06 2.13
N ARG A 94 -8.21 9.86 2.59
CA ARG A 94 -8.44 9.45 3.98
C ARG A 94 -7.54 10.17 4.97
N LEU A 95 -6.31 10.47 4.57
CA LEU A 95 -5.29 11.03 5.45
C LEU A 95 -5.13 12.54 5.32
N GLY A 96 -5.74 13.16 4.31
CA GLY A 96 -5.47 14.56 3.94
C GLY A 96 -5.85 15.60 4.97
N HIS A 97 -6.60 15.22 6.00
CA HIS A 97 -6.92 16.10 7.13
C HIS A 97 -5.78 16.17 8.17
N LEU A 98 -4.78 15.28 8.06
CA LEU A 98 -3.65 15.23 8.98
C LEU A 98 -2.52 16.17 8.52
N PRO A 99 -1.82 16.83 9.46
CA PRO A 99 -0.69 17.69 9.10
C PRO A 99 0.45 16.97 8.38
N ASN A 100 0.73 15.71 8.73
CA ASN A 100 1.86 14.98 8.17
C ASN A 100 1.41 13.64 7.58
N VAL A 101 1.77 13.43 6.31
CA VAL A 101 1.63 12.13 5.63
C VAL A 101 2.99 11.82 5.01
N ASP A 102 3.67 10.80 5.52
CA ASP A 102 5.04 10.49 5.16
C ASP A 102 5.15 9.08 4.58
N LEU A 103 6.13 8.88 3.71
CA LEU A 103 6.53 7.56 3.23
C LEU A 103 8.01 7.57 2.84
N LEU A 104 8.57 6.39 2.69
CA LEU A 104 9.90 6.19 2.14
C LEU A 104 9.74 5.51 0.78
N CYS A 105 10.56 5.92 -0.18
CA CYS A 105 10.53 5.30 -1.50
C CYS A 105 11.92 5.33 -2.13
N ASP A 106 12.11 4.49 -3.14
CA ASP A 106 13.33 4.51 -3.93
C ASP A 106 13.35 5.74 -4.85
N PRO A 107 14.55 6.24 -5.21
CA PRO A 107 14.65 7.45 -6.02
C PRO A 107 13.92 7.37 -7.37
N ASP A 108 13.85 6.20 -7.98
CA ASP A 108 13.23 6.02 -9.29
C ASP A 108 11.71 6.18 -9.29
N VAL A 109 11.05 6.06 -8.13
CA VAL A 109 9.60 6.26 -8.00
C VAL A 109 9.22 7.62 -7.42
N VAL A 110 10.18 8.47 -7.09
CA VAL A 110 9.92 9.83 -6.61
C VAL A 110 8.97 10.60 -7.56
N PRO A 111 9.16 10.58 -8.89
CA PRO A 111 8.22 11.29 -9.78
C PRO A 111 6.77 10.84 -9.66
N PHE A 112 6.52 9.57 -9.36
CA PHE A 112 5.17 9.06 -9.14
C PHE A 112 4.51 9.79 -7.95
N TYR A 113 5.22 9.92 -6.84
CA TYR A 113 4.68 10.59 -5.65
C TYR A 113 4.60 12.10 -5.82
N GLU A 114 5.54 12.71 -6.54
CA GLU A 114 5.48 14.14 -6.84
C GLU A 114 4.22 14.52 -7.60
N ARG A 115 3.77 13.68 -8.52
CA ARG A 115 2.51 13.90 -9.25
C ARG A 115 1.28 13.85 -8.35
N LEU A 116 1.40 13.30 -7.16
CA LEU A 116 0.34 13.25 -6.15
C LEU A 116 0.41 14.41 -5.16
N GLY A 117 1.36 15.33 -5.35
CA GLY A 117 1.53 16.49 -4.48
C GLY A 117 2.51 16.29 -3.33
N MET A 118 3.18 15.14 -3.26
CA MET A 118 4.22 14.89 -2.28
C MET A 118 5.56 15.45 -2.76
N ARG A 119 6.48 15.67 -1.84
CA ARG A 119 7.81 16.19 -2.16
C ARG A 119 8.89 15.39 -1.43
N PRO A 120 10.10 15.26 -2.00
CA PRO A 120 11.19 14.57 -1.34
C PRO A 120 11.58 15.25 -0.02
N CYS A 121 11.92 14.43 0.96
CA CYS A 121 12.40 14.87 2.27
C CYS A 121 13.38 13.81 2.79
N GLY A 122 14.22 14.19 3.76
CA GLY A 122 15.15 13.24 4.35
C GLY A 122 14.47 12.23 5.26
N GLY A 123 14.96 11.00 5.25
CA GLY A 123 14.45 9.95 6.12
C GLY A 123 15.58 9.04 6.61
N MET A 124 15.33 8.36 7.72
CA MET A 124 16.27 7.42 8.32
C MET A 124 15.59 6.09 8.54
N VAL A 125 16.30 5.00 8.32
CA VAL A 125 15.77 3.66 8.52
C VAL A 125 16.73 2.84 9.39
N LEU A 126 16.15 1.95 10.19
CA LEU A 126 16.88 0.89 10.89
C LEU A 126 16.28 -0.42 10.44
N ARG A 127 17.06 -1.27 9.80
CA ARG A 127 16.59 -2.57 9.30
C ARG A 127 16.90 -3.67 10.28
N GLY A 128 15.88 -4.49 10.55
CA GLY A 128 16.03 -5.70 11.34
C GLY A 128 16.51 -6.88 10.48
N PRO A 129 16.78 -8.03 11.11
CA PRO A 129 17.34 -9.19 10.40
C PRO A 129 16.38 -9.84 9.38
N LEU A 130 15.08 -9.52 9.44
CA LEU A 130 14.08 -10.07 8.52
C LEU A 130 13.70 -9.09 7.40
N ALA A 131 14.30 -7.92 7.36
CA ALA A 131 13.98 -6.90 6.37
C ALA A 131 14.55 -7.20 4.99
#